data_df025a3025018fb58974a5e5a320ddde
#
_entry.id   df025a3025018fb58974a5e5a320ddde
#
_cell.length_a   1.000
_cell.length_b   1.000
_cell.length_c   1.000
_cell.angle_alpha   90.00
_cell.angle_beta   90.00
_cell.angle_gamma   90.00
#
_symmetry.space_group_name_H-M   'P 1'
#
loop_
_entity.id
_entity.type
_entity.pdbx_description
1 polymer ?
#
loop_
_entity_poly.entity_id
_entity_poly.type
_entity_poly.pdbx_seq_one_letter_code
_entity_poly.pdbx_strand_id
1 'polypeptide(L)'
;MEHISRNDAFELLKKYNIDPFHIQHALTIEAVMKWYANELGYGEDAEYWGIVGLLHDIDFELYPEQHCIKAPELLREGGVSEDIIHGVVSHGYGITVDVAPEHEMEKVLFAADELTGLIWAAALMRPSKSTKDMELKSLKKKYNCLLYTSPSPRD
;
A
#
# COMPACT_ATOMS: atom_id res chain seq x y z
N MET A 1 13.88 13.68 -12.83
CA MET A 1 13.18 12.71 -13.72
C MET A 1 11.70 13.05 -13.63
N GLU A 2 11.02 13.14 -14.75
CA GLU A 2 9.58 13.47 -14.74
C GLU A 2 8.81 12.19 -14.38
N HIS A 3 8.10 12.21 -13.27
CA HIS A 3 7.27 11.09 -12.83
C HIS A 3 5.94 11.11 -13.58
N ILE A 4 5.30 9.95 -13.69
CA ILE A 4 3.92 9.83 -14.17
C ILE A 4 3.00 10.76 -13.37
N SER A 5 2.05 11.42 -14.03
CA SER A 5 1.07 12.25 -13.31
C SER A 5 0.15 11.39 -12.44
N ARG A 6 -0.38 11.97 -11.36
CA ARG A 6 -1.36 11.28 -10.50
C ARG A 6 -2.57 10.77 -11.29
N ASN A 7 -3.04 11.56 -12.26
CA ASN A 7 -4.20 11.18 -13.07
C ASN A 7 -3.89 9.98 -13.97
N ASP A 8 -2.74 9.98 -14.63
CA ASP A 8 -2.32 8.86 -15.48
C ASP A 8 -2.05 7.59 -14.66
N ALA A 9 -1.49 7.75 -13.45
CA ALA A 9 -1.31 6.65 -12.52
C ALA A 9 -2.65 6.04 -12.09
N PHE A 10 -3.67 6.87 -11.86
CA PHE A 10 -5.01 6.38 -11.50
C PHE A 10 -5.70 5.67 -12.68
N GLU A 11 -5.56 6.19 -13.90
CA GLU A 11 -6.06 5.50 -15.10
C GLU A 11 -5.34 4.16 -15.32
N LEU A 12 -4.03 4.10 -15.09
CA LEU A 12 -3.26 2.86 -15.14
C LEU A 12 -3.75 1.85 -14.10
N LEU A 13 -3.99 2.28 -12.85
CA LEU A 13 -4.56 1.43 -11.81
C LEU A 13 -5.89 0.82 -12.24
N LYS A 14 -6.81 1.64 -12.75
CA LYS A 14 -8.15 1.21 -13.18
C LYS A 14 -8.13 0.23 -14.37
N LYS A 15 -7.06 0.22 -15.14
CA LYS A 15 -6.88 -0.75 -16.23
C LYS A 15 -6.79 -2.20 -15.71
N TYR A 16 -6.24 -2.38 -14.50
CA TYR A 16 -5.99 -3.70 -13.89
C TYR A 16 -6.81 -3.96 -12.63
N ASN A 17 -7.55 -2.96 -12.14
CA ASN A 17 -8.33 -3.05 -10.91
C ASN A 17 -9.71 -2.41 -11.14
N ILE A 18 -10.76 -3.20 -11.04
CA ILE A 18 -12.16 -2.77 -11.18
C ILE A 18 -12.97 -2.97 -9.91
N ASP A 19 -12.51 -3.82 -9.00
CA ASP A 19 -13.18 -4.05 -7.73
C ASP A 19 -13.13 -2.78 -6.85
N PRO A 20 -14.29 -2.25 -6.42
CA PRO A 20 -14.35 -1.06 -5.56
C PRO A 20 -13.51 -1.18 -4.29
N PHE A 21 -13.36 -2.38 -3.75
CA PHE A 21 -12.52 -2.63 -2.57
C PHE A 21 -11.05 -2.33 -2.86
N HIS A 22 -10.51 -2.85 -3.97
CA HIS A 22 -9.11 -2.60 -4.36
C HIS A 22 -8.84 -1.14 -4.70
N ILE A 23 -9.79 -0.48 -5.38
CA ILE A 23 -9.69 0.96 -5.67
C ILE A 23 -9.71 1.77 -4.36
N GLN A 24 -10.60 1.44 -3.42
CA GLN A 24 -10.66 2.14 -2.14
C GLN A 24 -9.38 1.93 -1.32
N HIS A 25 -8.84 0.73 -1.29
CA HIS A 25 -7.57 0.45 -0.62
C HIS A 25 -6.42 1.27 -1.22
N ALA A 26 -6.31 1.30 -2.54
CA ALA A 26 -5.31 2.10 -3.24
C ALA A 26 -5.39 3.59 -2.90
N LEU A 27 -6.60 4.16 -2.91
CA LEU A 27 -6.84 5.56 -2.53
C LEU A 27 -6.54 5.83 -1.05
N THR A 28 -6.80 4.87 -0.19
CA THR A 28 -6.47 4.96 1.24
C THR A 28 -4.96 5.02 1.46
N ILE A 29 -4.22 4.12 0.82
CA ILE A 29 -2.75 4.11 0.92
C ILE A 29 -2.14 5.36 0.28
N GLU A 30 -2.67 5.84 -0.85
CA GLU A 30 -2.27 7.13 -1.42
C GLU A 30 -2.38 8.26 -0.39
N ALA A 31 -3.51 8.38 0.28
CA ALA A 31 -3.75 9.43 1.28
C ALA A 31 -2.83 9.30 2.50
N VAL A 32 -2.63 8.09 3.00
CA VAL A 32 -1.73 7.79 4.12
C VAL A 32 -0.28 8.15 3.77
N MET A 33 0.18 7.78 2.58
CA MET A 33 1.53 8.07 2.12
C MET A 33 1.78 9.58 1.99
N LYS A 34 0.82 10.33 1.43
CA LYS A 34 0.90 11.79 1.36
C LYS A 34 0.97 12.44 2.74
N TRP A 35 0.17 11.94 3.68
CA TRP A 35 0.18 12.44 5.05
C TRP A 35 1.55 12.22 5.70
N TYR A 36 2.11 11.02 5.61
CA TYR A 36 3.43 10.72 6.15
C TYR A 36 4.55 11.52 5.49
N ALA A 37 4.49 11.73 4.17
CA ALA A 37 5.46 12.58 3.49
C ALA A 37 5.51 13.98 4.12
N ASN A 38 4.36 14.59 4.38
CA ASN A 38 4.27 15.89 5.02
C ASN A 38 4.79 15.86 6.47
N GLU A 39 4.40 14.87 7.26
CA GLU A 39 4.80 14.75 8.68
C GLU A 39 6.31 14.50 8.85
N LEU A 40 6.92 13.77 7.92
CA LEU A 40 8.34 13.42 7.97
C LEU A 40 9.26 14.42 7.27
N GLY A 41 8.72 15.53 6.76
CA GLY A 41 9.52 16.59 6.13
C GLY A 41 9.76 16.41 4.63
N TYR A 42 9.03 15.50 3.97
CA TYR A 42 9.08 15.25 2.53
C TYR A 42 7.87 15.85 1.78
N GLY A 43 7.35 16.99 2.26
CA GLY A 43 6.12 17.59 1.70
C GLY A 43 6.19 17.90 0.21
N GLU A 44 7.37 18.26 -0.31
CA GLU A 44 7.58 18.48 -1.75
C GLU A 44 7.42 17.20 -2.58
N ASP A 45 7.69 16.04 -1.98
CA ASP A 45 7.57 14.72 -2.60
C ASP A 45 6.24 14.03 -2.28
N ALA A 46 5.28 14.71 -1.65
CA ALA A 46 4.04 14.08 -1.19
C ALA A 46 3.24 13.45 -2.34
N GLU A 47 3.22 14.06 -3.52
CA GLU A 47 2.56 13.47 -4.69
C GLU A 47 3.27 12.20 -5.15
N TYR A 48 4.59 12.20 -5.19
CA TYR A 48 5.40 11.02 -5.51
C TYR A 48 5.13 9.86 -4.54
N TRP A 49 5.15 10.12 -3.23
CA TRP A 49 4.82 9.13 -2.21
C TRP A 49 3.39 8.60 -2.40
N GLY A 50 2.46 9.49 -2.72
CA GLY A 50 1.06 9.13 -2.99
C GLY A 50 0.92 8.22 -4.21
N ILE A 51 1.63 8.49 -5.30
CA ILE A 51 1.61 7.67 -6.52
C ILE A 51 2.14 6.25 -6.25
N VAL A 52 3.20 6.12 -5.48
CA VAL A 52 3.72 4.80 -5.08
C VAL A 52 2.67 4.04 -4.27
N GLY A 53 2.03 4.71 -3.32
CA GLY A 53 0.93 4.13 -2.53
C GLY A 53 -0.28 3.75 -3.38
N LEU A 54 -0.65 4.57 -4.37
CA LEU A 54 -1.76 4.31 -5.28
C LEU A 54 -1.53 3.06 -6.14
N LEU A 55 -0.29 2.82 -6.55
CA LEU A 55 0.08 1.74 -7.47
C LEU A 55 0.60 0.47 -6.79
N HIS A 56 0.73 0.45 -5.45
CA HIS A 56 1.43 -0.63 -4.76
C HIS A 56 0.83 -2.03 -4.99
N ASP A 57 -0.48 -2.12 -5.15
CA ASP A 57 -1.21 -3.37 -5.36
C ASP A 57 -1.75 -3.53 -6.80
N ILE A 58 -1.14 -2.87 -7.79
CA ILE A 58 -1.63 -2.84 -9.17
C ILE A 58 -1.88 -4.23 -9.75
N ASP A 59 -1.09 -5.21 -9.36
CA ASP A 59 -1.16 -6.59 -9.88
C ASP A 59 -2.03 -7.53 -9.03
N PHE A 60 -2.49 -7.10 -7.86
CA PHE A 60 -3.10 -8.00 -6.90
C PHE A 60 -4.45 -8.57 -7.38
N GLU A 61 -5.29 -7.79 -8.05
CA GLU A 61 -6.62 -8.25 -8.48
C GLU A 61 -6.55 -9.31 -9.58
N LEU A 62 -5.73 -9.08 -10.61
CA LEU A 62 -5.63 -9.98 -11.76
C LEU A 62 -4.56 -11.05 -11.62
N TYR A 63 -3.53 -10.79 -10.81
CA TYR A 63 -2.36 -11.68 -10.67
C TYR A 63 -2.01 -11.93 -9.20
N PRO A 64 -2.96 -12.39 -8.35
CA PRO A 64 -2.71 -12.53 -6.92
C PRO A 64 -1.56 -13.50 -6.59
N GLU A 65 -1.38 -14.54 -7.40
CA GLU A 65 -0.29 -15.51 -7.28
C GLU A 65 1.10 -14.94 -7.67
N GLN A 66 1.11 -13.78 -8.33
CA GLN A 66 2.30 -13.10 -8.79
C GLN A 66 2.41 -11.68 -8.22
N HIS A 67 1.82 -11.46 -7.05
CA HIS A 67 1.85 -10.15 -6.38
C HIS A 67 3.29 -9.66 -6.18
N CYS A 68 3.56 -8.41 -6.52
CA CYS A 68 4.86 -7.75 -6.61
C CYS A 68 5.82 -8.32 -7.69
N ILE A 69 5.54 -9.48 -8.26
CA ILE A 69 6.33 -10.10 -9.35
C ILE A 69 5.86 -9.59 -10.70
N LYS A 70 4.54 -9.47 -10.89
CA LYS A 70 3.95 -8.96 -12.14
C LYS A 70 3.94 -7.43 -12.21
N ALA A 71 3.92 -6.74 -11.09
CA ALA A 71 3.87 -5.29 -11.01
C ALA A 71 4.93 -4.56 -11.86
N PRO A 72 6.22 -4.94 -11.87
CA PRO A 72 7.22 -4.26 -12.70
C PRO A 72 6.89 -4.22 -14.19
N GLU A 73 6.36 -5.30 -14.73
CA GLU A 73 5.96 -5.38 -16.14
C GLU A 73 4.81 -4.41 -16.44
N LEU A 74 3.74 -4.46 -15.63
CA LEU A 74 2.57 -3.61 -15.81
C LEU A 74 2.91 -2.12 -15.67
N LEU A 75 3.78 -1.79 -14.73
CA LEU A 75 4.21 -0.42 -14.48
C LEU A 75 5.11 0.12 -15.60
N ARG A 76 6.05 -0.69 -16.11
CA ARG A 76 6.90 -0.30 -17.24
C ARG A 76 6.09 -0.08 -18.52
N GLU A 77 5.12 -0.95 -18.80
CA GLU A 77 4.20 -0.78 -19.93
C GLU A 77 3.36 0.51 -19.79
N GLY A 78 3.06 0.92 -18.56
CA GLY A 78 2.38 2.18 -18.25
C GLY A 78 3.28 3.41 -18.25
N GLY A 79 4.57 3.27 -18.54
CA GLY A 79 5.52 4.38 -18.57
C GLY A 79 5.96 4.88 -17.20
N VAL A 80 5.85 4.04 -16.16
CA VAL A 80 6.25 4.37 -14.78
C VAL A 80 7.77 4.25 -14.63
N SER A 81 8.37 5.18 -13.88
CA SER A 81 9.83 5.21 -13.64
C SER A 81 10.27 4.10 -12.67
N GLU A 82 11.53 3.69 -12.79
CA GLU A 82 12.10 2.57 -12.01
C GLU A 82 12.15 2.84 -10.50
N ASP A 83 12.25 4.09 -10.06
CA ASP A 83 12.20 4.46 -8.65
C ASP A 83 10.81 4.21 -8.04
N ILE A 84 9.74 4.53 -8.78
CA ILE A 84 8.37 4.18 -8.37
C ILE A 84 8.19 2.66 -8.37
N ILE A 85 8.70 1.95 -9.38
CA ILE A 85 8.62 0.50 -9.47
C ILE A 85 9.33 -0.16 -8.28
N HIS A 86 10.53 0.29 -7.92
CA HIS A 86 11.24 -0.20 -6.75
C HIS A 86 10.42 0.03 -5.47
N GLY A 87 9.83 1.22 -5.32
CA GLY A 87 8.96 1.55 -4.20
C GLY A 87 7.77 0.61 -4.09
N VAL A 88 7.11 0.33 -5.21
CA VAL A 88 5.99 -0.62 -5.26
C VAL A 88 6.44 -2.03 -4.89
N VAL A 89 7.48 -2.54 -5.52
CA VAL A 89 7.93 -3.93 -5.34
C VAL A 89 8.41 -4.20 -3.92
N SER A 90 9.09 -3.24 -3.30
CA SER A 90 9.70 -3.39 -1.98
C SER A 90 8.69 -3.66 -0.85
N HIS A 91 7.39 -3.34 -1.04
CA HIS A 91 6.38 -3.65 -0.01
C HIS A 91 6.12 -5.17 0.13
N GLY A 92 6.48 -5.97 -0.87
CA GLY A 92 6.42 -7.43 -0.81
C GLY A 92 7.65 -8.11 -0.21
N TYR A 93 8.61 -7.34 0.31
CA TYR A 93 9.85 -7.89 0.85
C TYR A 93 9.63 -8.93 1.95
N GLY A 94 10.31 -10.07 1.80
CA GLY A 94 10.24 -11.17 2.74
C GLY A 94 8.98 -12.06 2.64
N ILE A 95 8.05 -11.72 1.73
CA ILE A 95 6.83 -12.49 1.48
C ILE A 95 6.80 -12.99 0.03
N THR A 96 6.82 -12.08 -0.94
CA THR A 96 6.73 -12.41 -2.37
C THR A 96 8.02 -12.15 -3.14
N VAL A 97 8.83 -11.21 -2.69
CA VAL A 97 10.07 -10.77 -3.34
C VAL A 97 11.18 -10.54 -2.33
N ASP A 98 12.42 -10.56 -2.81
CA ASP A 98 13.64 -10.26 -2.03
C ASP A 98 14.20 -8.87 -2.40
N VAL A 99 13.32 -7.88 -2.50
CA VAL A 99 13.66 -6.47 -2.75
C VAL A 99 13.37 -5.69 -1.49
N ALA A 100 14.43 -5.38 -0.71
CA ALA A 100 14.30 -4.71 0.58
C ALA A 100 13.91 -3.23 0.43
N PRO A 101 13.07 -2.69 1.33
CA PRO A 101 12.84 -1.26 1.42
C PRO A 101 14.13 -0.51 1.79
N GLU A 102 14.55 0.42 0.96
CA GLU A 102 15.77 1.22 1.16
C GLU A 102 15.43 2.65 1.57
N HIS A 103 14.58 3.32 0.82
CA HIS A 103 14.15 4.68 1.09
C HIS A 103 13.13 4.71 2.24
N GLU A 104 13.09 5.83 2.99
CA GLU A 104 12.13 6.00 4.09
C GLU A 104 10.67 5.86 3.61
N MET A 105 10.35 6.38 2.43
CA MET A 105 9.06 6.18 1.77
C MET A 105 8.67 4.70 1.68
N GLU A 106 9.59 3.85 1.27
CA GLU A 106 9.36 2.41 1.11
C GLU A 106 9.13 1.72 2.45
N LYS A 107 9.85 2.14 3.49
CA LYS A 107 9.66 1.65 4.86
C LYS A 107 8.31 2.06 5.42
N VAL A 108 7.86 3.27 5.12
CA VAL A 108 6.53 3.76 5.49
C VAL A 108 5.44 2.96 4.78
N LEU A 109 5.57 2.73 3.47
CA LEU A 109 4.61 1.92 2.72
C LEU A 109 4.52 0.50 3.29
N PHE A 110 5.65 -0.14 3.54
CA PHE A 110 5.73 -1.49 4.12
C PHE A 110 4.97 -1.59 5.46
N ALA A 111 5.13 -0.59 6.33
CA ALA A 111 4.45 -0.54 7.62
C ALA A 111 2.97 -0.15 7.50
N ALA A 112 2.64 0.82 6.66
CA ALA A 112 1.30 1.39 6.52
C ALA A 112 0.33 0.42 5.85
N ASP A 113 0.77 -0.36 4.88
CA ASP A 113 -0.06 -1.34 4.19
C ASP A 113 -0.60 -2.39 5.16
N GLU A 114 0.26 -2.99 5.96
CA GLU A 114 -0.11 -3.95 7.00
C GLU A 114 -1.08 -3.34 8.03
N LEU A 115 -0.80 -2.13 8.49
CA LEU A 115 -1.62 -1.44 9.48
C LEU A 115 -3.01 -1.10 8.94
N THR A 116 -3.11 -0.63 7.72
CA THR A 116 -4.41 -0.29 7.09
C THR A 116 -5.26 -1.53 6.87
N GLY A 117 -4.66 -2.65 6.50
CA GLY A 117 -5.33 -3.95 6.43
C GLY A 117 -5.94 -4.36 7.76
N LEU A 118 -5.20 -4.21 8.86
CA LEU A 118 -5.68 -4.48 10.20
C LEU A 118 -6.84 -3.56 10.60
N ILE A 119 -6.72 -2.26 10.33
CA ILE A 119 -7.78 -1.28 10.61
C ILE A 119 -9.06 -1.64 9.86
N TRP A 120 -8.95 -1.99 8.60
CA TRP A 120 -10.08 -2.40 7.77
C TRP A 120 -10.75 -3.67 8.31
N ALA A 121 -9.98 -4.71 8.58
CA ALA A 121 -10.49 -5.95 9.14
C ALA A 121 -11.19 -5.73 10.49
N ALA A 122 -10.60 -4.90 11.37
CA ALA A 122 -11.21 -4.55 12.64
C ALA A 122 -12.53 -3.78 12.47
N ALA A 123 -12.61 -2.87 11.49
CA ALA A 123 -13.84 -2.14 11.17
C ALA A 123 -14.96 -3.09 10.71
N LEU A 124 -14.65 -4.03 9.82
CA LEU A 124 -15.64 -5.00 9.31
C LEU A 124 -16.21 -5.92 10.40
N MET A 125 -15.46 -6.20 11.45
CA MET A 125 -15.90 -6.99 12.59
C MET A 125 -16.85 -6.23 13.54
N ARG A 126 -16.97 -4.91 13.40
CA ARG A 126 -17.86 -4.08 14.22
C ARG A 126 -19.28 -4.10 13.65
N PRO A 127 -20.33 -3.94 14.50
CA PRO A 127 -21.71 -3.82 14.01
C PRO A 127 -21.91 -2.69 13.00
N SER A 128 -21.23 -1.54 13.23
CA SER A 128 -21.27 -0.38 12.31
C SER A 128 -20.54 -0.60 11.00
N LYS A 129 -19.60 -1.57 10.93
CA LYS A 129 -18.69 -1.79 9.82
C LYS A 129 -17.96 -0.51 9.39
N SER A 130 -17.62 0.34 10.36
CA SER A 130 -17.04 1.67 10.16
C SER A 130 -15.88 1.92 11.13
N THR A 131 -14.94 2.75 10.69
CA THR A 131 -13.87 3.27 11.56
C THR A 131 -14.32 4.46 12.42
N LYS A 132 -15.46 5.09 12.10
CA LYS A 132 -15.92 6.31 12.74
C LYS A 132 -16.17 6.17 14.24
N ASP A 133 -16.60 5.01 14.70
CA ASP A 133 -16.89 4.70 16.10
C ASP A 133 -15.81 3.78 16.73
N MET A 134 -14.71 3.55 16.02
CA MET A 134 -13.62 2.69 16.49
C MET A 134 -12.70 3.47 17.43
N GLU A 135 -12.50 2.90 18.62
CA GLU A 135 -11.54 3.44 19.58
C GLU A 135 -10.14 2.86 19.38
N LEU A 136 -9.12 3.70 19.54
CA LEU A 136 -7.72 3.28 19.44
C LEU A 136 -7.38 2.11 20.37
N LYS A 137 -7.97 2.08 21.57
CA LYS A 137 -7.79 0.98 22.54
C LYS A 137 -8.24 -0.36 21.97
N SER A 138 -9.38 -0.38 21.27
CA SER A 138 -9.91 -1.57 20.61
C SER A 138 -9.00 -2.06 19.50
N LEU A 139 -8.48 -1.14 18.68
CA LEU A 139 -7.52 -1.46 17.62
C LEU A 139 -6.21 -2.01 18.19
N LYS A 140 -5.65 -1.40 19.21
CA LYS A 140 -4.43 -1.88 19.90
C LYS A 140 -4.61 -3.30 20.45
N LYS A 141 -5.78 -3.62 20.99
CA LYS A 141 -6.10 -4.97 21.46
C LYS A 141 -6.07 -5.99 20.31
N LYS A 142 -6.63 -5.64 19.16
CA LYS A 142 -6.59 -6.49 17.94
C LYS A 142 -5.17 -6.68 17.44
N TYR A 143 -4.39 -5.62 17.38
CA TYR A 143 -2.98 -5.66 16.98
C TYR A 143 -2.16 -6.59 17.88
N ASN A 144 -2.30 -6.46 19.20
CA ASN A 144 -1.60 -7.31 20.16
C ASN A 144 -2.01 -8.79 20.01
N CYS A 145 -3.30 -9.05 19.77
CA CYS A 145 -3.80 -10.40 19.54
C CYS A 145 -3.14 -11.05 18.32
N LEU A 146 -2.97 -10.31 17.22
CA LEU A 146 -2.30 -10.78 16.01
C LEU A 146 -0.81 -11.03 16.22
N LEU A 147 -0.11 -10.19 16.99
CA LEU A 147 1.31 -10.40 17.30
C LEU A 147 1.57 -11.74 18.01
N TYR A 148 0.62 -12.22 18.82
CA TYR A 148 0.77 -13.46 19.58
C TYR A 148 0.23 -14.70 18.85
N THR A 149 -0.61 -14.54 17.83
CA THR A 149 -1.32 -15.66 17.18
C THR A 149 -0.96 -15.88 15.74
N SER A 150 -0.40 -14.88 15.06
CA SER A 150 0.08 -15.02 13.69
C SER A 150 1.51 -15.60 13.67
N PRO A 151 1.81 -16.56 12.78
CA PRO A 151 3.19 -16.93 12.52
C PRO A 151 3.97 -15.73 12.03
N SER A 152 5.20 -15.56 12.56
CA SER A 152 6.09 -14.52 12.08
C SER A 152 6.43 -14.77 10.61
N PRO A 153 6.44 -13.75 9.74
CA PRO A 153 6.90 -13.90 8.36
C PRO A 153 8.36 -14.35 8.25
N ARG A 154 9.09 -14.36 9.37
CA ARG A 154 10.50 -14.78 9.47
C ARG A 154 10.68 -16.19 10.01
N ASP A 155 9.63 -16.82 10.40
CA ASP A 155 9.59 -18.20 10.85
C ASP A 155 9.15 -19.10 9.70
#